data_8b27f2b1c0957ccc9f31e541615c6b1c
#
_entry.id   8b27f2b1c0957ccc9f31e541615c6b1c
#
_cell.length_a   1.000
_cell.length_b   1.000
_cell.length_c   1.000
_cell.angle_alpha   90.00
_cell.angle_beta   90.00
_cell.angle_gamma   90.00
#
_symmetry.space_group_name_H-M   'P 1'
#
loop_
_entity.id
_entity.type
_entity.pdbx_description
1 polymer ?
#
loop_
_entity_poly.entity_id
_entity_poly.type
_entity_poly.pdbx_seq_one_letter_code
_entity_poly.pdbx_strand_id
1 'polypeptide(L)' 'MQATDLGGLRVHLVFSDGVESTVDVGDFIRRHPHPQYDRYLDPKQFAKFKIERGNIVWGKNWDLAFHLEDLHDGNIG' A
#
# COMPACT_ATOMS: atom_id res chain seq x y z
N MET A 1 1.44 5.26 -14.16
CA MET A 1 1.53 5.10 -12.72
C MET A 1 2.54 4.03 -12.35
N GLN A 2 3.34 4.26 -11.33
CA GLN A 2 4.38 3.33 -10.90
C GLN A 2 4.35 3.15 -9.39
N ALA A 3 4.55 1.93 -8.92
CA ALA A 3 4.62 1.62 -7.50
C ALA A 3 5.90 0.83 -7.23
N THR A 4 6.67 1.25 -6.23
CA THR A 4 7.96 0.65 -5.89
C THR A 4 8.00 0.34 -4.40
N ASP A 5 8.37 -0.90 -4.07
CA ASP A 5 8.61 -1.30 -2.69
C ASP A 5 9.97 -0.75 -2.25
N LEU A 6 9.95 0.14 -1.24
CA LEU A 6 11.16 0.77 -0.72
C LEU A 6 11.83 -0.04 0.39
N GLY A 7 11.24 -1.16 0.79
CA GLY A 7 11.63 -1.85 2.01
C GLY A 7 11.03 -1.16 3.25
N GLY A 8 11.12 -1.81 4.41
CA GLY A 8 10.55 -1.26 5.64
C GLY A 8 9.03 -1.10 5.60
N LEU A 9 8.36 -1.87 4.76
CA LEU A 9 6.89 -1.83 4.58
C LEU A 9 6.41 -0.47 4.07
N ARG A 10 7.18 0.15 3.18
CA ARG A 10 6.83 1.42 2.54
C ARG A 10 6.75 1.24 1.03
N VAL A 11 5.84 1.99 0.41
CA VAL A 11 5.66 1.99 -1.04
C VAL A 11 5.80 3.41 -1.55
N HIS A 12 6.58 3.59 -2.60
CA HIS A 12 6.70 4.86 -3.32
C HIS A 12 5.81 4.80 -4.56
N LEU A 13 4.94 5.78 -4.72
CA LEU A 13 4.00 5.86 -5.82
C LEU A 13 4.32 7.07 -6.69
N VAL A 14 4.34 6.88 -8.00
CA VAL A 14 4.45 7.95 -8.99
C VAL A 14 3.18 7.92 -9.83
N PHE A 15 2.41 8.99 -9.77
CA PHE A 15 1.14 9.09 -10.49
C PHE A 15 1.36 9.67 -11.89
N SER A 16 0.39 9.44 -12.77
CA SER A 16 0.48 9.87 -14.17
C SER A 16 0.56 11.38 -14.36
N ASP A 17 0.12 12.16 -13.36
CA ASP A 17 0.20 13.62 -13.38
C ASP A 17 1.53 14.16 -12.82
N GLY A 18 2.48 13.27 -12.50
CA GLY A 18 3.78 13.64 -11.96
C GLY A 18 3.85 13.77 -10.45
N VAL A 19 2.74 13.61 -9.74
CA VAL A 19 2.73 13.62 -8.28
C VAL A 19 3.36 12.36 -7.74
N GLU A 20 4.18 12.49 -6.69
CA GLU A 20 4.82 11.38 -6.01
C GLU A 20 4.37 11.32 -4.55
N SER A 21 4.21 10.12 -4.04
CA SER A 21 3.81 9.91 -2.64
C SER A 21 4.50 8.69 -2.08
N THR A 22 4.94 8.76 -0.82
CA THR A 22 5.49 7.62 -0.11
C THR A 22 4.52 7.24 1.00
N VAL A 23 4.10 5.98 1.02
CA VAL A 23 3.11 5.48 1.97
C VAL A 23 3.78 4.50 2.92
N ASP A 24 3.68 4.76 4.22
CA ASP A 24 4.16 3.84 5.26
C ASP A 24 3.02 2.89 5.66
N VAL A 25 2.90 1.79 4.94
CA VAL A 25 1.86 0.80 5.18
C VAL A 25 2.09 0.08 6.50
N GLY A 26 3.35 -0.14 6.87
CA GLY A 26 3.68 -0.77 8.15
C GLY A 26 3.13 0.02 9.34
N ASP A 27 3.24 1.35 9.29
CA ASP A 27 2.68 2.22 10.32
C ASP A 27 1.15 2.11 10.36
N PHE A 28 0.51 2.10 9.19
CA PHE A 28 -0.94 1.91 9.10
C PHE A 28 -1.36 0.59 9.77
N ILE A 29 -0.68 -0.50 9.47
CA ILE A 29 -1.00 -1.83 10.02
C ILE A 29 -0.86 -1.82 11.55
N ARG A 30 0.17 -1.17 12.08
CA ARG A 30 0.40 -1.09 13.53
C ARG A 30 -0.66 -0.27 14.23
N ARG A 31 -1.19 0.77 13.57
CA ARG A 31 -2.26 1.61 14.13
C ARG A 31 -3.65 0.99 14.02
N HIS A 32 -3.81 0.03 13.11
CA HIS A 32 -5.08 -0.67 12.87
C HIS A 32 -4.87 -2.17 12.95
N PRO A 33 -4.57 -2.72 14.15
CA PRO A 33 -4.30 -4.16 14.29
C PRO A 33 -5.48 -4.99 13.80
N HIS A 34 -5.20 -5.87 12.85
CA HIS A 34 -6.20 -6.78 12.29
C HIS A 34 -5.51 -8.05 11.81
N PRO A 35 -6.05 -9.24 12.09
CA PRO A 35 -5.40 -10.49 11.69
C PRO A 35 -5.08 -10.59 10.20
N GLN A 36 -5.92 -10.02 9.33
CA GLN A 36 -5.68 -10.02 7.89
C GLN A 36 -4.47 -9.18 7.50
N TYR A 37 -4.14 -8.14 8.28
CA TYR A 37 -3.05 -7.24 7.98
C TYR A 37 -1.71 -7.75 8.51
N ASP A 38 -1.72 -8.54 9.58
CA ASP A 38 -0.49 -9.02 10.24
C ASP A 38 0.43 -9.77 9.28
N ARG A 39 -0.13 -10.49 8.32
CA ARG A 39 0.61 -11.19 7.27
C ARG A 39 1.55 -10.25 6.52
N TYR A 40 1.14 -9.02 6.30
CA TYR A 40 1.86 -8.05 5.47
C TYR A 40 2.93 -7.28 6.25
N LEU A 41 3.13 -7.58 7.50
CA LEU A 41 4.31 -7.15 8.26
C LEU A 41 5.55 -7.95 7.85
N ASP A 42 5.36 -9.10 7.18
CA ASP A 42 6.44 -9.88 6.56
C ASP A 42 6.81 -9.21 5.23
N PRO A 43 8.06 -8.75 5.05
CA PRO A 43 8.47 -8.09 3.81
C PRO A 43 8.22 -8.91 2.55
N LYS A 44 8.31 -10.23 2.63
CA LYS A 44 8.06 -11.12 1.49
C LYS A 44 6.60 -11.09 1.05
N GLN A 45 5.68 -11.05 2.00
CA GLN A 45 4.26 -10.96 1.69
C GLN A 45 3.89 -9.55 1.25
N PHE A 46 4.49 -8.54 1.87
CA PHE A 46 4.26 -7.15 1.52
C PHE A 46 4.65 -6.85 0.07
N ALA A 47 5.71 -7.45 -0.43
CA ALA A 47 6.20 -7.21 -1.79
C ALA A 47 5.26 -7.75 -2.88
N LYS A 48 4.24 -8.53 -2.53
CA LYS A 48 3.29 -9.14 -3.46
C LYS A 48 2.09 -8.27 -3.81
N PHE A 49 2.16 -6.97 -3.52
CA PHE A 49 1.08 -6.06 -3.86
C PHE A 49 0.90 -5.94 -5.38
N LYS A 50 -0.30 -5.50 -5.80
CA LYS A 50 -0.58 -5.21 -7.20
C LYS A 50 -1.54 -4.04 -7.32
N ILE A 51 -1.62 -3.47 -8.51
CA ILE A 51 -2.52 -2.35 -8.81
C ILE A 51 -3.69 -2.90 -9.60
N GLU A 52 -4.90 -2.70 -9.10
CA GLU A 52 -6.13 -3.13 -9.75
C GLU A 52 -7.22 -2.09 -9.60
N ARG A 53 -7.83 -1.70 -10.71
CA ARG A 53 -9.03 -0.83 -10.74
C ARG A 53 -8.89 0.43 -9.89
N GLY A 54 -7.73 1.10 -9.97
CA GLY A 54 -7.48 2.32 -9.21
C GLY A 54 -7.20 2.09 -7.73
N ASN A 55 -6.83 0.87 -7.35
CA ASN A 55 -6.44 0.51 -5.99
C ASN A 55 -5.09 -0.16 -5.96
N ILE A 56 -4.36 0.01 -4.88
CA ILE A 56 -3.22 -0.84 -4.57
C ILE A 56 -3.71 -1.89 -3.58
N VAL A 57 -3.51 -3.17 -3.90
CA VAL A 57 -4.12 -4.28 -3.16
C VAL A 57 -3.12 -5.35 -2.79
N TRP A 58 -3.37 -6.00 -1.66
CA TRP A 58 -2.64 -7.16 -1.17
C TRP A 58 -3.61 -8.31 -0.97
N GLY A 59 -3.20 -9.50 -1.41
CA GLY A 59 -4.01 -10.70 -1.24
C GLY A 59 -5.02 -10.91 -2.36
N LYS A 60 -5.37 -12.18 -2.61
CA LYS A 60 -6.32 -12.54 -3.67
C LYS A 60 -7.73 -12.00 -3.43
N ASN A 61 -8.09 -11.84 -2.16
CA ASN A 61 -9.40 -11.37 -1.75
C ASN A 61 -9.37 -9.91 -1.27
N TRP A 62 -8.37 -9.14 -1.67
CA TRP A 62 -8.16 -7.76 -1.27
C TRP A 62 -8.14 -7.62 0.27
N ASP A 63 -7.35 -8.47 0.93
CA ASP A 63 -7.20 -8.46 2.38
C ASP A 63 -6.80 -7.08 2.90
N LEU A 64 -6.00 -6.36 2.13
CA LEU A 64 -5.59 -5.00 2.43
C LEU A 64 -5.60 -4.22 1.11
N ALA A 65 -6.26 -3.08 1.10
CA ALA A 65 -6.36 -2.26 -0.11
C ALA A 65 -6.49 -0.79 0.23
N PHE A 66 -5.96 0.06 -0.64
CA PHE A 66 -6.10 1.52 -0.53
C PHE A 66 -6.51 2.07 -1.89
N HIS A 67 -7.40 3.08 -1.88
CA HIS A 67 -7.71 3.83 -3.09
C HIS A 67 -6.52 4.70 -3.46
N LEU A 68 -6.10 4.63 -4.72
CA LEU A 68 -4.97 5.43 -5.19
C LEU A 68 -5.24 6.93 -5.08
N GLU A 69 -6.48 7.36 -5.25
CA GLU A 69 -6.86 8.76 -5.05
C GLU A 69 -6.57 9.24 -3.63
N ASP A 70 -6.87 8.41 -2.64
CA ASP A 70 -6.61 8.76 -1.24
C ASP A 70 -5.10 8.88 -0.99
N LEU A 71 -4.32 7.99 -1.59
CA LEU A 71 -2.87 8.03 -1.46
C LEU A 71 -2.26 9.22 -2.18
N HIS A 72 -2.85 9.61 -3.32
CA HIS A 72 -2.44 10.79 -4.07
C HIS A 72 -2.59 12.05 -3.21
N ASP A 73 -3.65 12.12 -2.43
CA ASP A 73 -3.94 13.25 -1.55
C ASP A 73 -3.23 13.13 -0.19
N GLY A 74 -2.47 12.07 0.03
CA GLY A 74 -1.78 11.83 1.30
C GLY A 74 -2.68 11.33 2.41
N ASN A 75 -3.87 10.87 2.07
CA ASN A 75 -4.91 10.51 3.02
C ASN A 75 -4.93 8.99 3.22
N ILE A 76 -4.21 8.48 4.20
CA ILE A 76 -4.13 7.05 4.49
C ILE A 76 -4.67 6.76 5.90
N GLY A 77 -5.64 5.88 5.96
CA GLY A 77 -6.25 5.43 7.20
C GLY A 77 -7.12 6.45 7.86
#